data_b4f85c0fe0807e5c04b9aa707e2d7f8f
#
_entry.id   b4f85c0fe0807e5c04b9aa707e2d7f8f
#
_cell.length_a   1.000
_cell.length_b   1.000
_cell.length_c   1.000
_cell.angle_alpha   90.00
_cell.angle_beta   90.00
_cell.angle_gamma   90.00
#
_symmetry.space_group_name_H-M   'P 1'
#
loop_
_entity.id
_entity.type
_entity.pdbx_description
1 polymer ?
#
loop_
_entity_poly.entity_id
_entity_poly.type
_entity_poly.pdbx_seq_one_letter_code
_entity_poly.pdbx_strand_id
1 'polypeptide(L)'
;MYYEIHGTGRPLVLLHGALSAIDTSFGELLPSLAQTRQVIAVEMQAHGHTADIDRPLSYEQLADDTAALLEHAEIGAADILGYSLGAGVALQVAIRHPHRVRKLVLASVTYKSEGLYPEILAGIDMLTPDALAGSPFQEEYASIAPHPEAWSTLIAKVQQLDRQIQDWPAESIQSIKAPTLLVIGDSDVVRPEHAVEMFRLLGGGVPGDLTGLPNAQLAVLPGTTHVTLVHRTDWLRSMITEFLDAPMPKAP
;
A
#
# COMPACT_ATOMS: atom_id res chain seq x y z
N MET A 1 16.15 1.00 7.66
CA MET A 1 15.17 0.76 6.58
C MET A 1 15.87 1.09 5.27
N TYR A 2 15.89 0.15 4.34
CA TYR A 2 16.43 0.34 2.99
C TYR A 2 15.45 1.13 2.14
N TYR A 3 15.95 1.97 1.26
CA TYR A 3 15.16 2.68 0.27
C TYR A 3 16.01 3.08 -0.92
N GLU A 4 15.34 3.28 -2.04
CA GLU A 4 15.93 3.75 -3.29
C GLU A 4 15.25 5.04 -3.73
N ILE A 5 16.00 5.93 -4.39
CA ILE A 5 15.46 7.15 -4.98
C ILE A 5 15.67 7.12 -6.48
N HIS A 6 14.60 7.22 -7.25
CA HIS A 6 14.60 7.20 -8.71
C HIS A 6 13.92 8.44 -9.28
N GLY A 7 14.48 8.99 -10.33
CA GLY A 7 13.91 10.16 -11.01
C GLY A 7 14.01 11.45 -10.21
N THR A 8 13.30 12.46 -10.68
CA THR A 8 13.24 13.81 -10.08
C THR A 8 11.82 14.37 -10.20
N GLY A 9 11.49 15.34 -9.36
CA GLY A 9 10.16 15.98 -9.36
C GLY A 9 9.47 15.86 -8.02
N ARG A 10 8.14 15.75 -8.04
CA ARG A 10 7.37 15.66 -6.80
C ARG A 10 7.59 14.31 -6.12
N PRO A 11 7.84 14.27 -4.79
CA PRO A 11 8.08 13.04 -4.06
C PRO A 11 6.87 12.09 -4.12
N LEU A 12 7.14 10.81 -4.42
CA LEU A 12 6.19 9.70 -4.38
C LEU A 12 6.82 8.53 -3.63
N VAL A 13 6.25 8.16 -2.50
CA VAL A 13 6.67 6.98 -1.72
C VAL A 13 5.94 5.76 -2.25
N LEU A 14 6.66 4.66 -2.44
CA LEU A 14 6.11 3.33 -2.76
C LEU A 14 6.29 2.39 -1.57
N LEU A 15 5.19 1.79 -1.10
CA LEU A 15 5.15 0.83 0.00
C LEU A 15 4.62 -0.51 -0.51
N HIS A 16 5.47 -1.52 -0.53
CA HIS A 16 5.24 -2.85 -1.11
C HIS A 16 4.25 -3.72 -0.32
N GLY A 17 3.79 -4.81 -0.91
CA GLY A 17 2.96 -5.82 -0.27
C GLY A 17 3.72 -6.71 0.73
N ALA A 18 2.99 -7.52 1.49
CA ALA A 18 3.60 -8.51 2.37
C ALA A 18 4.41 -9.54 1.59
N LEU A 19 5.52 -10.03 2.18
CA LEU A 19 6.44 -11.02 1.63
C LEU A 19 7.14 -10.60 0.33
N SER A 20 6.88 -9.41 -0.19
CA SER A 20 7.49 -8.86 -1.41
C SER A 20 8.50 -7.74 -1.08
N ALA A 21 9.22 -7.29 -2.07
CA ALA A 21 10.10 -6.14 -1.99
C ALA A 21 9.77 -5.14 -3.12
N ILE A 22 10.71 -4.27 -3.46
CA ILE A 22 10.50 -3.23 -4.48
C ILE A 22 10.21 -3.86 -5.84
N ASP A 23 11.01 -4.82 -6.28
CA ASP A 23 10.91 -5.37 -7.64
C ASP A 23 9.65 -6.21 -7.83
N THR A 24 9.30 -7.11 -6.92
CA THR A 24 8.08 -7.92 -7.03
C THR A 24 6.80 -7.09 -6.92
N SER A 25 6.81 -5.96 -6.22
CA SER A 25 5.62 -5.10 -6.12
C SER A 25 5.56 -4.02 -7.19
N PHE A 26 6.70 -3.43 -7.57
CA PHE A 26 6.70 -2.21 -8.37
C PHE A 26 7.71 -2.20 -9.52
N GLY A 27 8.48 -3.28 -9.74
CA GLY A 27 9.55 -3.33 -10.75
C GLY A 27 9.08 -2.92 -12.15
N GLU A 28 7.86 -3.27 -12.55
CA GLU A 28 7.28 -2.86 -13.83
C GLU A 28 6.73 -1.42 -13.81
N LEU A 29 6.22 -0.95 -12.68
CA LEU A 29 5.54 0.35 -12.57
C LEU A 29 6.51 1.50 -12.26
N LEU A 30 7.51 1.25 -11.39
CA LEU A 30 8.46 2.23 -10.89
C LEU A 30 9.18 3.01 -12.00
N PRO A 31 9.73 2.35 -13.06
CA PRO A 31 10.47 3.09 -14.10
C PRO A 31 9.61 4.14 -14.82
N SER A 32 8.33 3.86 -14.98
CA SER A 32 7.38 4.79 -15.61
C SER A 32 7.02 5.97 -14.71
N LEU A 33 6.85 5.75 -13.40
CA LEU A 33 6.58 6.80 -12.43
C LEU A 33 7.80 7.71 -12.23
N ALA A 34 9.01 7.14 -12.27
CA ALA A 34 10.26 7.87 -12.11
C ALA A 34 10.58 8.84 -13.27
N GLN A 35 9.86 8.75 -14.40
CA GLN A 35 10.02 9.70 -15.50
C GLN A 35 9.60 11.13 -15.14
N THR A 36 8.66 11.29 -14.21
CA THR A 36 8.08 12.59 -13.86
C THR A 36 8.06 12.87 -12.36
N ARG A 37 8.51 11.92 -11.53
CA ARG A 37 8.47 11.99 -10.07
C ARG A 37 9.79 11.57 -9.45
N GLN A 38 10.07 12.11 -8.28
CA GLN A 38 11.07 11.55 -7.39
C GLN A 38 10.42 10.38 -6.63
N VAL A 39 10.66 9.17 -7.10
CA VAL A 39 10.11 7.95 -6.49
C VAL A 39 11.03 7.51 -5.36
N ILE A 40 10.48 7.37 -4.15
CA ILE A 40 11.13 6.82 -2.97
C ILE A 40 10.53 5.44 -2.75
N ALA A 41 11.20 4.40 -3.25
CA ALA A 41 10.79 3.03 -3.06
C ALA A 41 11.37 2.48 -1.76
N VAL A 42 10.53 1.98 -0.86
CA VAL A 42 10.91 1.63 0.51
C VAL A 42 10.72 0.14 0.72
N GLU A 43 11.68 -0.49 1.40
CA GLU A 43 11.57 -1.86 1.91
C GLU A 43 11.38 -1.82 3.43
N MET A 44 10.19 -2.29 3.86
CA MET A 44 9.78 -2.23 5.25
C MET A 44 10.50 -3.29 6.09
N GLN A 45 10.41 -3.20 7.42
CA GLN A 45 11.03 -4.14 8.36
C GLN A 45 10.87 -5.60 7.91
N ALA A 46 11.95 -6.37 7.98
CA ALA A 46 12.06 -7.77 7.64
C ALA A 46 11.87 -8.11 6.15
N HIS A 47 11.65 -7.14 5.26
CA HIS A 47 11.46 -7.37 3.83
C HIS A 47 12.66 -6.88 3.02
N GLY A 48 12.95 -7.60 1.93
CA GLY A 48 14.02 -7.24 1.01
C GLY A 48 15.37 -7.00 1.70
N HIS A 49 16.03 -5.90 1.40
CA HIS A 49 17.31 -5.51 2.00
C HIS A 49 17.20 -5.00 3.45
N THR A 50 15.98 -4.79 3.96
CA THR A 50 15.79 -4.36 5.35
C THR A 50 15.79 -5.54 6.30
N ALA A 51 16.82 -5.62 7.14
CA ALA A 51 16.89 -6.65 8.18
C ALA A 51 15.69 -6.59 9.12
N ASP A 52 15.35 -7.74 9.69
CA ASP A 52 14.41 -7.80 10.80
C ASP A 52 15.03 -7.25 12.09
N ILE A 53 14.17 -6.78 12.99
CA ILE A 53 14.53 -6.36 14.34
C ILE A 53 13.60 -7.06 15.33
N ASP A 54 14.02 -7.12 16.61
CA ASP A 54 13.28 -7.79 17.67
C ASP A 54 12.05 -7.00 18.12
N ARG A 55 11.07 -6.89 17.19
CA ARG A 55 9.71 -6.42 17.45
C ARG A 55 8.73 -7.08 16.47
N PRO A 56 7.45 -7.28 16.86
CA PRO A 56 6.43 -7.72 15.91
C PRO A 56 6.21 -6.68 14.79
N LEU A 57 5.67 -7.12 13.66
CA LEU A 57 5.14 -6.19 12.65
C LEU A 57 3.83 -5.59 13.16
N SER A 58 3.66 -4.29 12.98
CA SER A 58 2.36 -3.61 13.09
C SER A 58 2.26 -2.47 12.11
N TYR A 59 1.07 -2.20 11.62
CA TYR A 59 0.81 -1.13 10.66
C TYR A 59 1.22 0.24 11.20
N GLU A 60 0.97 0.48 12.50
CA GLU A 60 1.28 1.73 13.18
C GLU A 60 2.78 1.98 13.26
N GLN A 61 3.56 0.94 13.62
CA GLN A 61 5.02 1.06 13.70
C GLN A 61 5.65 1.23 12.31
N LEU A 62 5.18 0.49 11.31
CA LEU A 62 5.66 0.65 9.94
C LEU A 62 5.30 2.04 9.37
N ALA A 63 4.17 2.60 9.79
CA ALA A 63 3.79 3.98 9.43
C ALA A 63 4.70 5.01 10.13
N ASP A 64 5.01 4.84 11.41
CA ASP A 64 5.94 5.69 12.15
C ASP A 64 7.35 5.61 11.56
N ASP A 65 7.82 4.41 11.18
CA ASP A 65 9.09 4.22 10.48
C ASP A 65 9.12 4.93 9.12
N THR A 66 8.01 4.87 8.36
CA THR A 66 7.88 5.57 7.08
C THR A 66 7.94 7.09 7.27
N ALA A 67 7.24 7.62 8.27
CA ALA A 67 7.27 9.04 8.59
C ALA A 67 8.68 9.50 9.03
N ALA A 68 9.38 8.69 9.82
CA ALA A 68 10.76 8.95 10.24
C ALA A 68 11.75 8.90 9.06
N LEU A 69 11.53 7.98 8.09
CA LEU A 69 12.31 7.95 6.85
C LEU A 69 12.14 9.25 6.05
N LEU A 70 10.90 9.74 5.88
CA LEU A 70 10.66 11.00 5.19
C LEU A 70 11.34 12.17 5.88
N GLU A 71 11.35 12.20 7.20
CA GLU A 71 12.07 13.22 7.98
C GLU A 71 13.58 13.12 7.76
N HIS A 72 14.16 11.92 7.83
CA HIS A 72 15.58 11.68 7.59
C HIS A 72 16.01 12.09 6.17
N ALA A 73 15.15 11.84 5.17
CA ALA A 73 15.38 12.21 3.79
C ALA A 73 15.07 13.69 3.49
N GLU A 74 14.73 14.50 4.50
CA GLU A 74 14.35 15.92 4.38
C GLU A 74 13.15 16.16 3.46
N ILE A 75 12.24 15.17 3.37
CA ILE A 75 11.00 15.24 2.58
C ILE A 75 9.85 15.70 3.49
N GLY A 76 9.31 16.87 3.23
CA GLY A 76 8.22 17.44 4.04
C GLY A 76 6.93 16.65 3.92
N ALA A 77 6.34 16.65 2.73
CA ALA A 77 5.14 15.89 2.39
C ALA A 77 5.31 15.23 1.02
N ALA A 78 4.77 14.03 0.87
CA ALA A 78 4.85 13.23 -0.35
C ALA A 78 3.47 12.70 -0.77
N ASP A 79 3.36 12.29 -2.02
CA ASP A 79 2.34 11.34 -2.42
C ASP A 79 2.75 9.96 -1.91
N ILE A 80 1.79 9.14 -1.53
CA ILE A 80 2.08 7.77 -1.08
C ILE A 80 1.24 6.78 -1.88
N LEU A 81 1.89 5.81 -2.49
CA LEU A 81 1.27 4.65 -3.11
C LEU A 81 1.61 3.43 -2.26
N GLY A 82 0.61 2.80 -1.69
CA GLY A 82 0.75 1.52 -1.00
C GLY A 82 -0.02 0.41 -1.70
N TYR A 83 0.53 -0.79 -1.66
CA TYR A 83 -0.12 -2.00 -2.13
C TYR A 83 -0.25 -3.01 -0.99
N SER A 84 -1.45 -3.58 -0.80
CA SER A 84 -1.70 -4.63 0.21
C SER A 84 -1.24 -4.20 1.62
N LEU A 85 -0.28 -4.87 2.24
CA LEU A 85 0.37 -4.45 3.50
C LEU A 85 0.79 -2.97 3.42
N GLY A 86 1.48 -2.58 2.35
CA GLY A 86 1.92 -1.19 2.17
C GLY A 86 0.78 -0.20 2.06
N ALA A 87 -0.39 -0.62 1.56
CA ALA A 87 -1.57 0.24 1.53
C ALA A 87 -2.18 0.43 2.94
N GLY A 88 -2.15 -0.60 3.79
CA GLY A 88 -2.50 -0.48 5.19
C GLY A 88 -1.55 0.44 5.96
N VAL A 89 -0.24 0.33 5.67
CA VAL A 89 0.78 1.25 6.21
C VAL A 89 0.53 2.68 5.73
N ALA A 90 0.28 2.89 4.44
CA ALA A 90 -0.04 4.21 3.88
C ALA A 90 -1.28 4.83 4.53
N LEU A 91 -2.29 4.01 4.82
CA LEU A 91 -3.49 4.42 5.54
C LEU A 91 -3.14 4.92 6.95
N GLN A 92 -2.30 4.18 7.68
CA GLN A 92 -1.83 4.58 9.00
C GLN A 92 -0.92 5.82 8.96
N VAL A 93 -0.09 6.00 7.93
CA VAL A 93 0.65 7.26 7.75
C VAL A 93 -0.33 8.44 7.61
N ALA A 94 -1.40 8.28 6.82
CA ALA A 94 -2.39 9.34 6.64
C ALA A 94 -3.20 9.66 7.90
N ILE A 95 -3.45 8.67 8.77
CA ILE A 95 -4.14 8.85 10.05
C ILE A 95 -3.22 9.49 11.10
N ARG A 96 -2.00 8.98 11.26
CA ARG A 96 -1.08 9.35 12.36
C ARG A 96 -0.20 10.55 12.02
N HIS A 97 0.19 10.68 10.74
CA HIS A 97 1.09 11.71 10.23
C HIS A 97 0.47 12.47 9.03
N PRO A 98 -0.75 13.04 9.16
CA PRO A 98 -1.48 13.62 8.03
C PRO A 98 -0.70 14.75 7.32
N HIS A 99 0.20 15.43 8.02
CA HIS A 99 1.05 16.47 7.46
C HIS A 99 2.15 15.95 6.50
N ARG A 100 2.41 14.63 6.52
CA ARG A 100 3.37 13.96 5.62
C ARG A 100 2.71 13.51 4.30
N VAL A 101 1.39 13.53 4.20
CA VAL A 101 0.65 12.98 3.05
C VAL A 101 0.01 14.09 2.23
N ARG A 102 0.40 14.23 0.97
CA ARG A 102 -0.23 15.14 0.01
C ARG A 102 -1.43 14.47 -0.69
N LYS A 103 -1.21 13.32 -1.30
CA LYS A 103 -2.23 12.46 -1.91
C LYS A 103 -1.92 10.99 -1.59
N LEU A 104 -2.97 10.18 -1.63
CA LEU A 104 -2.91 8.78 -1.23
C LEU A 104 -3.44 7.88 -2.35
N VAL A 105 -2.68 6.86 -2.73
CA VAL A 105 -3.13 5.79 -3.62
C VAL A 105 -3.07 4.49 -2.84
N LEU A 106 -4.21 3.85 -2.68
CA LEU A 106 -4.37 2.63 -1.89
C LEU A 106 -4.81 1.48 -2.80
N ALA A 107 -3.88 0.58 -3.09
CA ALA A 107 -4.13 -0.57 -3.94
C ALA A 107 -4.40 -1.80 -3.07
N SER A 108 -5.62 -2.35 -3.14
CA SER A 108 -6.06 -3.56 -2.45
C SER A 108 -5.86 -3.49 -0.92
N VAL A 109 -6.66 -2.67 -0.24
CA VAL A 109 -6.60 -2.44 1.20
C VAL A 109 -7.95 -2.66 1.87
N THR A 110 -7.91 -3.13 3.11
CA THR A 110 -9.05 -3.14 4.03
C THR A 110 -8.71 -2.35 5.29
N TYR A 111 -9.73 -1.76 5.94
CA TYR A 111 -9.57 -1.13 7.26
C TYR A 111 -10.17 -1.97 8.39
N LYS A 112 -10.84 -3.08 8.04
CA LYS A 112 -11.41 -4.03 9.01
C LYS A 112 -11.44 -5.45 8.42
N SER A 113 -11.50 -6.44 9.32
CA SER A 113 -11.50 -7.87 8.98
C SER A 113 -12.67 -8.26 8.06
N GLU A 114 -13.85 -7.70 8.26
CA GLU A 114 -15.04 -7.93 7.42
C GLU A 114 -14.85 -7.48 5.96
N GLY A 115 -13.83 -6.68 5.67
CA GLY A 115 -13.46 -6.27 4.31
C GLY A 115 -12.84 -7.39 3.48
N LEU A 116 -12.39 -8.46 4.10
CA LEU A 116 -11.86 -9.65 3.42
C LEU A 116 -12.93 -10.74 3.30
N TYR A 117 -12.72 -11.65 2.37
CA TYR A 117 -13.51 -12.88 2.32
C TYR A 117 -13.11 -13.80 3.49
N PRO A 118 -14.08 -14.49 4.14
CA PRO A 118 -13.80 -15.40 5.27
C PRO A 118 -12.77 -16.48 4.95
N GLU A 119 -12.74 -16.93 3.70
CA GLU A 119 -11.81 -17.97 3.21
C GLU A 119 -10.36 -17.47 3.24
N ILE A 120 -10.14 -16.17 3.04
CA ILE A 120 -8.81 -15.57 3.12
C ILE A 120 -8.33 -15.57 4.58
N LEU A 121 -9.20 -15.19 5.51
CA LEU A 121 -8.88 -15.22 6.93
C LEU A 121 -8.60 -16.64 7.43
N ALA A 122 -9.42 -17.61 6.99
CA ALA A 122 -9.21 -19.03 7.32
C ALA A 122 -7.92 -19.59 6.68
N GLY A 123 -7.45 -19.01 5.58
CA GLY A 123 -6.27 -19.45 4.84
C GLY A 123 -4.93 -18.91 5.37
N ILE A 124 -4.91 -18.00 6.35
CA ILE A 124 -3.67 -17.39 6.86
C ILE A 124 -2.66 -18.45 7.33
N ASP A 125 -3.13 -19.51 7.95
CA ASP A 125 -2.27 -20.60 8.44
C ASP A 125 -1.66 -21.45 7.31
N MET A 126 -2.19 -21.36 6.10
CA MET A 126 -1.65 -22.04 4.91
C MET A 126 -0.48 -21.27 4.29
N LEU A 127 -0.22 -20.05 4.73
CA LEU A 127 0.92 -19.25 4.31
C LEU A 127 2.20 -19.79 4.97
N THR A 128 2.79 -20.83 4.41
CA THR A 128 3.98 -21.50 4.97
C THR A 128 5.18 -21.37 4.04
N PRO A 129 6.42 -21.55 4.53
CA PRO A 129 7.60 -21.57 3.67
C PRO A 129 7.51 -22.60 2.54
N ASP A 130 6.95 -23.77 2.80
CA ASP A 130 6.77 -24.83 1.80
C ASP A 130 5.74 -24.44 0.74
N ALA A 131 4.63 -23.78 1.13
CA ALA A 131 3.61 -23.32 0.20
C ALA A 131 4.12 -22.20 -0.74
N LEU A 132 5.13 -21.46 -0.30
CA LEU A 132 5.76 -20.39 -1.06
C LEU A 132 7.08 -20.79 -1.72
N ALA A 133 7.47 -22.06 -1.63
CA ALA A 133 8.73 -22.54 -2.21
C ALA A 133 8.76 -22.33 -3.74
N GLY A 134 9.83 -21.68 -4.23
CA GLY A 134 10.02 -21.37 -5.66
C GLY A 134 9.08 -20.26 -6.18
N SER A 135 8.38 -19.54 -5.29
CA SER A 135 7.62 -18.36 -5.68
C SER A 135 8.54 -17.15 -5.92
N PRO A 136 8.14 -16.18 -6.76
CA PRO A 136 8.90 -14.95 -6.96
C PRO A 136 9.23 -14.22 -5.65
N PHE A 137 8.36 -14.29 -4.64
CA PHE A 137 8.59 -13.70 -3.31
C PHE A 137 9.77 -14.34 -2.59
N GLN A 138 9.82 -15.68 -2.56
CA GLN A 138 10.95 -16.41 -1.96
C GLN A 138 12.24 -16.19 -2.73
N GLU A 139 12.17 -16.23 -4.07
CA GLU A 139 13.36 -16.04 -4.93
C GLU A 139 13.96 -14.64 -4.74
N GLU A 140 13.12 -13.59 -4.73
CA GLU A 140 13.58 -12.23 -4.46
C GLU A 140 14.21 -12.15 -3.06
N TYR A 141 13.49 -12.60 -2.01
CA TYR A 141 13.99 -12.57 -0.64
C TYR A 141 15.33 -13.29 -0.51
N ALA A 142 15.46 -14.48 -1.08
CA ALA A 142 16.70 -15.25 -1.03
C ALA A 142 17.87 -14.56 -1.72
N SER A 143 17.61 -13.73 -2.73
CA SER A 143 18.64 -13.04 -3.50
C SER A 143 19.13 -11.73 -2.87
N ILE A 144 18.28 -11.02 -2.13
CA ILE A 144 18.58 -9.65 -1.67
C ILE A 144 18.58 -9.48 -0.15
N ALA A 145 17.93 -10.39 0.61
CA ALA A 145 17.84 -10.23 2.05
C ALA A 145 19.22 -10.37 2.72
N PRO A 146 19.54 -9.52 3.71
CA PRO A 146 20.79 -9.64 4.48
C PRO A 146 20.89 -10.95 5.27
N HIS A 147 19.75 -11.58 5.56
CA HIS A 147 19.58 -12.83 6.27
C HIS A 147 18.57 -13.74 5.57
N PRO A 148 18.95 -14.40 4.43
CA PRO A 148 18.03 -15.24 3.68
C PRO A 148 17.40 -16.39 4.47
N GLU A 149 18.12 -16.87 5.51
CA GLU A 149 17.66 -17.89 6.45
C GLU A 149 16.46 -17.43 7.30
N ALA A 150 16.20 -16.12 7.39
CA ALA A 150 15.11 -15.54 8.17
C ALA A 150 13.76 -15.55 7.43
N TRP A 151 13.66 -16.15 6.22
CA TRP A 151 12.42 -16.23 5.45
C TRP A 151 11.23 -16.78 6.25
N SER A 152 11.44 -17.86 7.01
CA SER A 152 10.41 -18.44 7.88
C SER A 152 9.97 -17.49 8.99
N THR A 153 10.89 -16.67 9.51
CA THR A 153 10.59 -15.64 10.53
C THR A 153 9.72 -14.54 9.94
N LEU A 154 10.02 -14.09 8.73
CA LEU A 154 9.20 -13.10 8.04
C LEU A 154 7.78 -13.64 7.83
N ILE A 155 7.61 -14.87 7.31
CA ILE A 155 6.30 -15.48 7.15
C ILE A 155 5.54 -15.54 8.48
N ALA A 156 6.18 -15.98 9.56
CA ALA A 156 5.54 -16.06 10.87
C ALA A 156 5.08 -14.68 11.37
N LYS A 157 5.88 -13.63 11.15
CA LYS A 157 5.50 -12.24 11.51
C LYS A 157 4.35 -11.71 10.65
N VAL A 158 4.32 -12.01 9.35
CA VAL A 158 3.21 -11.66 8.48
C VAL A 158 1.93 -12.39 8.90
N GLN A 159 2.00 -13.72 9.14
CA GLN A 159 0.87 -14.46 9.67
C GLN A 159 0.35 -13.87 11.00
N GLN A 160 1.25 -13.46 11.90
CA GLN A 160 0.86 -12.85 13.17
C GLN A 160 0.15 -11.50 12.93
N LEU A 161 0.65 -10.68 12.02
CA LEU A 161 0.01 -9.42 11.64
C LEU A 161 -1.38 -9.66 11.05
N ASP A 162 -1.52 -10.62 10.14
CA ASP A 162 -2.78 -10.95 9.48
C ASP A 162 -3.83 -11.55 10.43
N ARG A 163 -3.40 -12.32 11.45
CA ARG A 163 -4.32 -12.81 12.50
C ARG A 163 -4.80 -11.70 13.44
N GLN A 164 -4.04 -10.63 13.53
CA GLN A 164 -4.35 -9.46 14.35
C GLN A 164 -4.93 -8.32 13.49
N ILE A 165 -5.68 -8.66 12.43
CA ILE A 165 -6.34 -7.64 11.59
C ILE A 165 -7.07 -6.69 12.53
N GLN A 166 -6.58 -5.46 12.56
CA GLN A 166 -7.14 -4.44 13.43
C GLN A 166 -8.33 -3.85 12.72
N ASP A 167 -9.49 -3.91 13.38
CA ASP A 167 -10.66 -3.17 12.93
C ASP A 167 -10.46 -1.72 13.36
N TRP A 168 -9.92 -0.91 12.45
CA TRP A 168 -9.78 0.53 12.71
C TRP A 168 -11.16 1.18 12.70
N PRO A 169 -11.43 2.16 13.59
CA PRO A 169 -12.70 2.86 13.60
C PRO A 169 -12.98 3.57 12.28
N ALA A 170 -14.23 3.55 11.82
CA ALA A 170 -14.63 4.26 10.60
C ALA A 170 -14.31 5.75 10.66
N GLU A 171 -14.37 6.35 11.85
CA GLU A 171 -14.01 7.74 12.11
C GLU A 171 -12.53 8.03 11.79
N SER A 172 -11.64 7.04 11.99
CA SER A 172 -10.23 7.17 11.62
C SER A 172 -10.09 7.30 10.10
N ILE A 173 -10.85 6.53 9.33
CA ILE A 173 -10.86 6.64 7.85
C ILE A 173 -11.45 7.98 7.42
N GLN A 174 -12.55 8.43 8.04
CA GLN A 174 -13.17 9.73 7.77
C GLN A 174 -12.27 10.92 8.13
N SER A 175 -11.32 10.72 9.05
CA SER A 175 -10.39 11.76 9.46
C SER A 175 -9.35 12.11 8.38
N ILE A 176 -9.12 11.21 7.41
CA ILE A 176 -8.14 11.38 6.32
C ILE A 176 -8.61 12.52 5.41
N LYS A 177 -7.78 13.55 5.28
CA LYS A 177 -8.06 14.72 4.45
C LYS A 177 -7.34 14.70 3.10
N ALA A 178 -6.32 13.84 2.97
CA ALA A 178 -5.59 13.68 1.73
C ALA A 178 -6.52 13.15 0.63
N PRO A 179 -6.54 13.74 -0.57
CA PRO A 179 -7.21 13.13 -1.71
C PRO A 179 -6.74 11.70 -1.89
N THR A 180 -7.67 10.77 -2.08
CA THR A 180 -7.39 9.33 -2.08
C THR A 180 -7.95 8.65 -3.31
N LEU A 181 -7.12 7.87 -4.01
CA LEU A 181 -7.51 6.92 -5.03
C LEU A 181 -7.48 5.51 -4.44
N LEU A 182 -8.63 4.85 -4.38
CA LEU A 182 -8.75 3.43 -4.06
C LEU A 182 -8.72 2.61 -5.35
N VAL A 183 -7.93 1.54 -5.38
CA VAL A 183 -7.84 0.62 -6.52
C VAL A 183 -7.95 -0.81 -6.00
N ILE A 184 -8.86 -1.60 -6.57
CA ILE A 184 -8.99 -3.04 -6.31
C ILE A 184 -9.17 -3.82 -7.61
N GLY A 185 -8.93 -5.13 -7.60
CA GLY A 185 -9.42 -6.04 -8.63
C GLY A 185 -10.90 -6.42 -8.40
N ASP A 186 -11.61 -6.82 -9.45
CA ASP A 186 -12.96 -7.36 -9.31
C ASP A 186 -12.99 -8.77 -8.71
N SER A 187 -11.82 -9.41 -8.66
CA SER A 187 -11.59 -10.76 -8.09
C SER A 187 -10.50 -10.71 -7.01
N ASP A 188 -10.44 -9.61 -6.27
CA ASP A 188 -9.47 -9.36 -5.20
C ASP A 188 -9.81 -10.14 -3.92
N VAL A 189 -8.87 -10.19 -2.97
CA VAL A 189 -9.11 -10.67 -1.60
C VAL A 189 -9.95 -9.67 -0.80
N VAL A 190 -9.93 -8.40 -1.18
CA VAL A 190 -10.76 -7.32 -0.64
C VAL A 190 -12.12 -7.35 -1.33
N ARG A 191 -13.18 -7.41 -0.55
CA ARG A 191 -14.55 -7.41 -1.07
C ARG A 191 -14.89 -6.07 -1.74
N PRO A 192 -15.48 -6.09 -2.95
CA PRO A 192 -15.87 -4.85 -3.63
C PRO A 192 -16.78 -3.94 -2.80
N GLU A 193 -17.70 -4.52 -2.02
CA GLU A 193 -18.60 -3.78 -1.13
C GLU A 193 -17.82 -2.99 -0.07
N HIS A 194 -16.71 -3.57 0.44
CA HIS A 194 -15.84 -2.90 1.40
C HIS A 194 -15.07 -1.73 0.76
N ALA A 195 -14.57 -1.91 -0.45
CA ALA A 195 -13.94 -0.80 -1.18
C ALA A 195 -14.92 0.35 -1.42
N VAL A 196 -16.19 0.06 -1.73
CA VAL A 196 -17.26 1.06 -1.85
C VAL A 196 -17.55 1.72 -0.49
N GLU A 197 -17.55 0.97 0.61
CA GLU A 197 -17.69 1.50 1.96
C GLU A 197 -16.57 2.50 2.28
N MET A 198 -15.29 2.09 2.09
CA MET A 198 -14.14 2.98 2.29
C MET A 198 -14.20 4.23 1.42
N PHE A 199 -14.56 4.08 0.15
CA PHE A 199 -14.73 5.19 -0.77
C PHE A 199 -15.74 6.22 -0.24
N ARG A 200 -16.86 5.77 0.34
CA ARG A 200 -17.87 6.65 0.94
C ARG A 200 -17.36 7.31 2.23
N LEU A 201 -16.67 6.58 3.08
CA LEU A 201 -16.06 7.14 4.30
C LEU A 201 -15.05 8.26 3.99
N LEU A 202 -14.34 8.15 2.87
CA LEU A 202 -13.41 9.15 2.36
C LEU A 202 -14.09 10.31 1.61
N GLY A 203 -15.43 10.35 1.59
CA GLY A 203 -16.23 11.42 1.00
C GLY A 203 -16.61 11.21 -0.46
N GLY A 204 -16.41 10.01 -1.00
CA GLY A 204 -16.84 9.64 -2.36
C GLY A 204 -18.31 9.28 -2.48
N GLY A 205 -18.75 8.92 -3.68
CA GLY A 205 -20.13 8.50 -3.95
C GLY A 205 -21.14 9.63 -4.00
N VAL A 206 -20.70 10.81 -4.44
CA VAL A 206 -21.53 12.01 -4.65
C VAL A 206 -21.81 12.25 -6.15
N PRO A 207 -22.90 12.93 -6.53
CA PRO A 207 -23.20 13.27 -7.92
C PRO A 207 -22.27 14.42 -8.40
N GLY A 208 -21.10 14.07 -8.93
CA GLY A 208 -20.03 15.02 -9.27
C GLY A 208 -20.43 16.13 -10.24
N ASP A 209 -21.38 15.88 -11.15
CA ASP A 209 -21.92 16.91 -12.06
C ASP A 209 -22.67 18.04 -11.32
N LEU A 210 -23.14 17.77 -10.11
CA LEU A 210 -23.88 18.74 -9.29
C LEU A 210 -23.00 19.37 -8.20
N THR A 211 -22.09 18.59 -7.61
CA THR A 211 -21.33 19.01 -6.42
C THR A 211 -19.83 19.19 -6.67
N GLY A 212 -19.36 18.89 -7.89
CA GLY A 212 -17.95 18.73 -8.21
C GLY A 212 -17.41 17.36 -7.82
N LEU A 213 -16.23 17.00 -8.34
CA LEU A 213 -15.58 15.73 -8.02
C LEU A 213 -15.15 15.70 -6.57
N PRO A 214 -15.43 14.59 -5.85
CA PRO A 214 -14.98 14.43 -4.46
C PRO A 214 -13.46 14.19 -4.39
N ASN A 215 -12.91 14.32 -3.18
CA ASN A 215 -11.51 14.01 -2.92
C ASN A 215 -11.18 12.52 -3.00
N ALA A 216 -12.17 11.65 -2.94
CA ALA A 216 -12.01 10.21 -3.09
C ALA A 216 -12.39 9.75 -4.49
N GLN A 217 -11.60 8.84 -5.04
CA GLN A 217 -11.85 8.16 -6.30
C GLN A 217 -11.76 6.65 -6.09
N LEU A 218 -12.49 5.87 -6.90
CA LEU A 218 -12.51 4.41 -6.82
C LEU A 218 -12.34 3.83 -8.22
N ALA A 219 -11.40 2.90 -8.36
CA ALA A 219 -11.22 2.07 -9.54
C ALA A 219 -11.36 0.59 -9.16
N VAL A 220 -12.17 -0.15 -9.94
CA VAL A 220 -12.28 -1.61 -9.86
C VAL A 220 -11.80 -2.17 -11.19
N LEU A 221 -10.69 -2.89 -11.19
CA LEU A 221 -10.03 -3.40 -12.40
C LEU A 221 -10.63 -4.76 -12.80
N PRO A 222 -11.16 -4.89 -14.03
CA PRO A 222 -11.78 -6.13 -14.47
C PRO A 222 -10.77 -7.26 -14.65
N GLY A 223 -11.18 -8.49 -14.33
CA GLY A 223 -10.38 -9.70 -14.48
C GLY A 223 -9.06 -9.64 -13.70
N THR A 224 -9.08 -9.01 -12.51
CA THR A 224 -7.86 -8.71 -11.74
C THR A 224 -8.01 -9.26 -10.32
N THR A 225 -7.02 -10.07 -9.90
CA THR A 225 -6.91 -10.59 -8.54
C THR A 225 -5.98 -9.73 -7.71
N HIS A 226 -5.87 -10.04 -6.41
CA HIS A 226 -4.92 -9.41 -5.50
C HIS A 226 -3.49 -9.38 -6.06
N VAL A 227 -2.98 -10.56 -6.40
CA VAL A 227 -1.60 -10.72 -6.88
C VAL A 227 -1.40 -10.09 -8.27
N THR A 228 -2.36 -10.23 -9.17
CA THR A 228 -2.22 -9.71 -10.54
C THR A 228 -2.47 -8.20 -10.66
N LEU A 229 -2.91 -7.54 -9.60
CA LEU A 229 -3.19 -6.12 -9.60
C LEU A 229 -1.94 -5.30 -9.94
N VAL A 230 -0.80 -5.60 -9.34
CA VAL A 230 0.45 -4.86 -9.56
C VAL A 230 0.99 -5.01 -10.99
N HIS A 231 0.58 -6.06 -11.70
CA HIS A 231 0.94 -6.31 -13.12
C HIS A 231 0.00 -5.61 -14.12
N ARG A 232 -1.03 -4.87 -13.65
CA ARG A 232 -1.87 -4.03 -14.51
C ARG A 232 -1.22 -2.69 -14.81
N THR A 233 0.05 -2.72 -15.16
CA THR A 233 0.96 -1.57 -15.21
C THR A 233 0.43 -0.40 -16.03
N ASP A 234 -0.10 -0.64 -17.24
CA ASP A 234 -0.62 0.43 -18.10
C ASP A 234 -1.84 1.13 -17.49
N TRP A 235 -2.75 0.36 -16.90
CA TRP A 235 -3.94 0.93 -16.24
C TRP A 235 -3.54 1.68 -14.97
N LEU A 236 -2.71 1.08 -14.13
CA LEU A 236 -2.21 1.71 -12.90
C LEU A 236 -1.47 3.00 -13.21
N ARG A 237 -0.53 2.98 -14.17
CA ARG A 237 0.24 4.14 -14.58
C ARG A 237 -0.67 5.29 -15.00
N SER A 238 -1.64 5.01 -15.88
CA SER A 238 -2.56 6.03 -16.39
C SER A 238 -3.38 6.67 -15.25
N MET A 239 -4.07 5.84 -14.46
CA MET A 239 -4.93 6.32 -13.37
C MET A 239 -4.14 7.04 -12.27
N ILE A 240 -3.01 6.48 -11.85
CA ILE A 240 -2.17 7.05 -10.80
C ILE A 240 -1.60 8.39 -11.25
N THR A 241 -1.08 8.47 -12.48
CA THR A 241 -0.50 9.72 -12.99
C THR A 241 -1.57 10.80 -13.10
N GLU A 242 -2.71 10.52 -13.69
CA GLU A 242 -3.82 11.47 -13.80
C GLU A 242 -4.28 11.95 -12.42
N PHE A 243 -4.49 11.02 -11.49
CA PHE A 243 -4.89 11.36 -10.12
C PHE A 243 -3.85 12.24 -9.40
N LEU A 244 -2.58 11.86 -9.43
CA LEU A 244 -1.52 12.57 -8.72
C LEU A 244 -1.23 13.96 -9.34
N ASP A 245 -1.40 14.13 -10.65
CA ASP A 245 -1.17 15.40 -11.36
C ASP A 245 -2.36 16.35 -11.27
N ALA A 246 -3.55 15.84 -11.00
CA ALA A 246 -4.73 16.68 -10.78
C ALA A 246 -4.45 17.76 -9.70
N PRO A 247 -5.01 18.99 -9.85
CA PRO A 247 -4.88 20.01 -8.83
C PRO A 247 -5.34 19.53 -7.44
N MET A 248 -4.75 20.10 -6.38
CA MET A 248 -5.30 19.89 -5.04
C MET A 248 -6.70 20.51 -4.96
N PRO A 249 -7.65 19.84 -4.28
CA PRO A 249 -8.96 20.41 -4.03
C PRO A 249 -8.84 21.80 -3.37
N LYS A 250 -9.73 22.69 -3.72
CA LYS A 250 -9.80 23.97 -3.02
C LYS A 250 -10.21 23.73 -1.59
N ALA A 251 -9.55 24.35 -0.65
CA ALA A 251 -10.00 24.36 0.74
C ALA A 251 -11.46 24.87 0.78
N PRO A 252 -12.33 24.24 1.58
CA PRO A 252 -13.72 24.67 1.75
C PRO A 252 -13.83 26.07 2.33
#